data_49e9d50e5379dd4ea7b5ad1ea63bf423
#
_entry.id   49e9d50e5379dd4ea7b5ad1ea63bf423
#
_cell.length_a   1.000
_cell.length_b   1.000
_cell.length_c   1.000
_cell.angle_alpha   90.00
_cell.angle_beta   90.00
_cell.angle_gamma   90.00
#
_symmetry.space_group_name_H-M   'P 1'
#
loop_
_entity.id
_entity.type
_entity.pdbx_description
1 polymer ?
#
loop_
_entity_poly.entity_id
_entity_poly.type
_entity_poly.pdbx_seq_one_letter_code
_entity_poly.pdbx_strand_id
1 'polypeptide(L)'
;MYKLVPTRRFIKQLKKLDRYTQKLITNYLQTNVLEDLRRHGKALVGNRVGQWRYRIGNYRVIVQIVDDELVVATLEVGHRRDIY
;
A
#
# COMPACT_ATOMS: atom_id res chain seq x y z
N MET A 1 14.90 9.39 3.98
CA MET A 1 14.07 8.94 2.88
C MET A 1 13.40 7.61 3.21
N TYR A 2 12.12 7.51 2.97
CA TYR A 2 11.41 6.29 3.29
C TYR A 2 11.70 5.17 2.30
N LYS A 3 11.61 3.95 2.78
CA LYS A 3 11.90 2.76 2.02
C LYS A 3 10.67 1.84 2.02
N LEU A 4 10.33 1.29 0.87
CA LEU A 4 9.20 0.39 0.73
C LEU A 4 9.62 -1.02 1.13
N VAL A 5 8.87 -1.63 2.06
CA VAL A 5 9.14 -2.99 2.51
C VAL A 5 7.88 -3.84 2.33
N PRO A 6 7.82 -4.67 1.27
CA PRO A 6 6.65 -5.51 1.05
C PRO A 6 6.62 -6.70 2.01
N THR A 7 5.44 -6.95 2.56
CA THR A 7 5.22 -8.14 3.39
C THR A 7 4.96 -9.35 2.51
N ARG A 8 5.08 -10.55 3.07
CA ARG A 8 4.78 -11.78 2.35
C ARG A 8 3.34 -11.81 1.84
N ARG A 9 2.42 -11.39 2.69
CA ARG A 9 1.01 -11.36 2.33
C ARG A 9 0.77 -10.45 1.13
N PHE A 10 1.36 -9.27 1.15
CA PHE A 10 1.25 -8.33 0.06
C PHE A 10 1.79 -8.92 -1.24
N ILE A 11 2.97 -9.54 -1.19
CA ILE A 11 3.60 -10.14 -2.36
C ILE A 11 2.72 -11.24 -2.94
N LYS A 12 2.15 -12.10 -2.10
CA LYS A 12 1.26 -13.15 -2.55
C LYS A 12 0.01 -12.61 -3.23
N GLN A 13 -0.58 -11.59 -2.63
CA GLN A 13 -1.77 -10.97 -3.19
C GLN A 13 -1.45 -10.27 -4.51
N LEU A 14 -0.32 -9.58 -4.57
CA LEU A 14 0.09 -8.88 -5.78
C LEU A 14 0.32 -9.84 -6.94
N LYS A 15 0.93 -10.97 -6.68
CA LYS A 15 1.21 -11.97 -7.71
C LYS A 15 -0.03 -12.58 -8.34
N LYS A 16 -1.17 -12.49 -7.68
CA LYS A 16 -2.44 -12.97 -8.24
C LYS A 16 -3.03 -12.02 -9.26
N LEU A 17 -2.49 -10.81 -9.36
CA LEU A 17 -2.99 -9.79 -10.29
C LEU A 17 -2.24 -9.92 -11.63
N ASP A 18 -2.84 -9.38 -12.68
CA ASP A 18 -2.18 -9.36 -13.97
C ASP A 18 -0.94 -8.46 -13.94
N ARG A 19 -0.03 -8.66 -14.88
CA ARG A 19 1.23 -7.92 -14.92
C ARG A 19 1.07 -6.42 -14.98
N TYR A 20 0.13 -5.96 -15.78
CA TYR A 20 -0.12 -4.54 -15.93
C TYR A 20 -0.50 -3.91 -14.58
N THR A 21 -1.42 -4.56 -13.87
CA THR A 21 -1.87 -4.09 -12.57
C THR A 21 -0.75 -4.12 -11.54
N GLN A 22 0.07 -5.18 -11.56
CA GLN A 22 1.23 -5.26 -10.67
C GLN A 22 2.16 -4.07 -10.86
N LYS A 23 2.47 -3.74 -12.10
CA LYS A 23 3.34 -2.60 -12.41
C LYS A 23 2.71 -1.28 -12.00
N LEU A 24 1.42 -1.13 -12.26
CA LEU A 24 0.69 0.08 -11.90
C LEU A 24 0.77 0.34 -10.40
N ILE A 25 0.51 -0.69 -9.60
CA ILE A 25 0.54 -0.58 -8.14
C ILE A 25 1.96 -0.30 -7.65
N THR A 26 2.93 -1.04 -8.14
CA THR A 26 4.33 -0.88 -7.73
C THR A 26 4.85 0.52 -8.05
N ASN A 27 4.59 1.00 -9.26
CA ASN A 27 5.01 2.33 -9.66
C ASN A 27 4.34 3.42 -8.81
N TYR A 28 3.06 3.27 -8.54
CA TYR A 28 2.35 4.24 -7.72
C TYR A 28 2.96 4.31 -6.31
N LEU A 29 3.26 3.16 -5.72
CA LEU A 29 3.86 3.13 -4.39
C LEU A 29 5.24 3.78 -4.38
N GLN A 30 6.06 3.49 -5.37
CA GLN A 30 7.42 4.02 -5.42
C GLN A 30 7.48 5.50 -5.76
N THR A 31 6.60 5.97 -6.63
CA THR A 31 6.63 7.37 -7.05
C THR A 31 5.75 8.26 -6.21
N ASN A 32 4.45 7.93 -6.11
CA ASN A 32 3.50 8.82 -5.46
C ASN A 32 3.52 8.68 -3.94
N VAL A 33 3.59 7.45 -3.45
CA VAL A 33 3.49 7.21 -2.01
C VAL A 33 4.78 7.58 -1.30
N LEU A 34 5.93 7.09 -1.76
CA LEU A 34 7.20 7.36 -1.09
C LEU A 34 7.60 8.83 -1.13
N GLU A 35 7.17 9.57 -2.14
CA GLU A 35 7.47 10.99 -2.22
C GLU A 35 6.67 11.82 -1.22
N ASP A 36 5.41 11.45 -1.01
CA ASP A 36 4.56 12.16 -0.06
C ASP A 36 3.54 11.20 0.52
N LEU A 37 3.91 10.58 1.62
CA LEU A 37 3.16 9.47 2.22
C LEU A 37 1.73 9.83 2.58
N ARG A 38 1.51 11.04 3.05
CA ARG A 38 0.21 11.41 3.62
C ARG A 38 -0.64 12.27 2.71
N ARG A 39 -0.12 12.63 1.56
CA ARG A 39 -0.86 13.40 0.58
C ARG A 39 -1.93 12.56 -0.11
N HIS A 40 -1.59 11.31 -0.42
CA HIS A 40 -2.50 10.39 -1.08
C HIS A 40 -3.03 9.40 -0.06
N GLY A 41 -4.27 8.98 -0.21
CA GLY A 41 -4.85 7.99 0.66
C GLY A 41 -5.42 8.56 1.95
N LYS A 42 -5.77 7.66 2.85
CA LYS A 42 -6.43 8.02 4.12
C LYS A 42 -5.96 7.14 5.27
N ALA A 43 -5.88 7.75 6.44
CA ALA A 43 -5.61 7.01 7.66
C ALA A 43 -6.82 6.14 8.00
N LEU A 44 -6.56 4.93 8.48
CA LEU A 44 -7.59 4.02 8.92
C LEU A 44 -7.85 4.20 10.41
N VAL A 45 -9.07 3.84 10.83
CA VAL A 45 -9.51 4.00 12.21
C VAL A 45 -9.92 2.65 12.80
N GLY A 46 -10.28 2.65 14.08
CA GLY A 46 -10.71 1.44 14.75
C GLY A 46 -9.55 0.46 14.92
N ASN A 47 -9.77 -0.80 14.55
CA ASN A 47 -8.76 -1.84 14.71
C ASN A 47 -7.54 -1.65 13.82
N ARG A 48 -7.62 -0.74 12.86
CA ARG A 48 -6.54 -0.50 11.92
C ARG A 48 -5.83 0.84 12.14
N VAL A 49 -5.96 1.41 13.32
CA VAL A 49 -5.25 2.64 13.68
C VAL A 49 -3.77 2.47 13.45
N GLY A 50 -3.14 3.48 12.81
CA GLY A 50 -1.73 3.40 12.45
C GLY A 50 -1.47 2.92 11.05
N GLN A 51 -2.49 2.40 10.39
CA GLN A 51 -2.39 1.98 9.00
C GLN A 51 -2.94 3.07 8.07
N TRP A 52 -2.54 2.99 6.80
CA TRP A 52 -2.90 3.97 5.79
C TRP A 52 -3.36 3.25 4.53
N ARG A 53 -4.38 3.79 3.87
CA ARG A 53 -4.96 3.17 2.68
C ARG A 53 -4.73 4.04 1.46
N TYR A 54 -4.29 3.43 0.36
CA TYR A 54 -4.17 4.08 -0.93
C TYR A 54 -5.10 3.42 -1.93
N ARG A 55 -5.73 4.24 -2.77
CA ARG A 55 -6.58 3.76 -3.86
C ARG A 55 -5.82 3.90 -5.16
N ILE A 56 -5.68 2.78 -5.88
CA ILE A 56 -4.97 2.74 -7.15
C ILE A 56 -5.90 2.04 -8.14
N GLY A 57 -6.60 2.83 -8.95
CA GLY A 57 -7.62 2.29 -9.84
C GLY A 57 -8.73 1.62 -9.02
N ASN A 58 -9.01 0.37 -9.31
CA ASN A 58 -10.02 -0.42 -8.59
C ASN A 58 -9.43 -1.19 -7.42
N TYR A 59 -8.16 -0.94 -7.10
CA TYR A 59 -7.47 -1.66 -6.05
C TYR A 59 -7.18 -0.78 -4.86
N ARG A 60 -6.99 -1.40 -3.71
CA ARG A 60 -6.59 -0.72 -2.49
C ARG A 60 -5.36 -1.38 -1.92
N VAL A 61 -4.45 -0.55 -1.43
CA VAL A 61 -3.24 -1.01 -0.77
C VAL A 61 -3.24 -0.48 0.65
N ILE A 62 -3.04 -1.37 1.61
CA ILE A 62 -2.94 -1.01 3.01
C ILE A 62 -1.47 -1.07 3.42
N VAL A 63 -1.00 0.00 4.04
CA VAL A 63 0.39 0.08 4.47
C VAL A 63 0.47 0.47 5.95
N GLN A 64 1.61 0.20 6.54
CA GLN A 64 1.98 0.68 7.86
C GLN A 64 3.16 1.63 7.67
N ILE A 65 3.00 2.88 8.11
CA ILE A 65 4.09 3.85 8.03
C ILE A 65 4.83 3.82 9.36
N VAL A 66 6.11 3.49 9.30
CA VAL A 66 6.96 3.42 10.51
C VAL A 66 7.96 4.56 10.40
N ASP A 67 7.61 5.69 10.98
CA ASP A 67 8.41 6.92 10.83
C ASP A 67 9.81 6.80 11.41
N ASP A 68 9.95 6.17 12.57
CA ASP A 68 11.25 6.05 13.23
C ASP A 68 12.26 5.27 12.40
N GLU A 69 11.78 4.33 11.59
CA GLU A 69 12.64 3.49 10.76
C GLU A 69 12.68 3.94 9.31
N LEU A 70 11.91 4.98 8.98
CA LEU A 70 11.76 5.46 7.61
C LEU A 70 11.34 4.33 6.66
N VAL A 71 10.35 3.54 7.10
CA VAL A 71 9.87 2.37 6.38
C VAL A 71 8.38 2.47 6.12
N VAL A 72 7.97 2.05 4.93
CA VAL A 72 6.56 1.87 4.58
C VAL A 72 6.36 0.38 4.31
N ALA A 73 5.77 -0.31 5.28
CA ALA A 73 5.50 -1.74 5.12
C ALA A 73 4.17 -1.92 4.38
N THR A 74 4.20 -2.56 3.22
CA THR A 74 2.98 -2.83 2.46
C THR A 74 2.35 -4.12 2.99
N LEU A 75 1.17 -3.99 3.56
CA LEU A 75 0.53 -5.08 4.29
C LEU A 75 -0.36 -5.95 3.41
N GLU A 76 -1.20 -5.34 2.60
CA GLU A 76 -2.10 -6.10 1.73
C GLU A 76 -2.54 -5.27 0.55
N VAL A 77 -2.92 -5.96 -0.52
CA VAL A 77 -3.49 -5.36 -1.72
C VAL A 77 -4.64 -6.24 -2.20
N GLY A 78 -5.69 -5.62 -2.70
CA GLY A 78 -6.82 -6.36 -3.22
C GLY A 78 -7.79 -5.43 -3.92
N HIS A 79 -8.79 -6.03 -4.58
CA HIS A 79 -9.83 -5.28 -5.21
C HIS A 79 -10.62 -4.51 -4.14
N ARG A 80 -11.09 -3.30 -4.46
CA ARG A 80 -11.79 -2.46 -3.48
C ARG A 80 -13.01 -3.13 -2.85
N ARG A 81 -13.53 -4.18 -3.47
CA ARG A 81 -14.64 -4.96 -2.90
C ARG A 81 -14.20 -5.92 -1.80
N ASP A 82 -12.95 -6.36 -1.87
CA ASP A 82 -12.44 -7.44 -1.03
C ASP A 82 -11.66 -6.96 0.18
N ILE A 83 -11.18 -5.73 0.13
CA ILE A 83 -10.45 -5.12 1.24
C ILE A 83 -11.43 -4.27 2.04
N TYR A 84 -11.78 -4.78 3.12
CA TYR A 84 -12.77 -4.35 4.09
C TYR A 84 -14.16 -3.87 3.58
#